data_464df56fa7982326aa59012cd1f043a1
#
_entry.id   464df56fa7982326aa59012cd1f043a1
#
_cell.length_a   1.000
_cell.length_b   1.000
_cell.length_c   1.000
_cell.angle_alpha   90.00
_cell.angle_beta   90.00
_cell.angle_gamma   90.00
#
_symmetry.space_group_name_H-M   'P 1'
#
loop_
_entity.id
_entity.type
_entity.pdbx_description
1 polymer ?
#
loop_
_entity_poly.entity_id
_entity_poly.type
_entity_poly.pdbx_seq_one_letter_code
_entity_poly.pdbx_strand_id
1 'polypeptide(L)'
;MIFRVYIIIVLAGCLIGQTIPSIHQTQLEYYNQNYILPGLDNIDPIRPKVVRNRVPSREVFGYHPYWMGISWQNYNFNLISTLAYFSAEANTNGSLGNLHGWPITDLINEAHDHGTNVVLCVTLFSSSGIETLLSNTTYRQNLIDNLLAQVQAGNADGVNIDFESFPASQKENMVTFITDLTETFHSEIPGSQVTLAMPAVDWNDAWDYNALATISDGLFIMGYAYHWGGSSTTGPVSPLTGPGYTITWTVLDYLEKTNFQADKLILGIPYYGYEWPTTSSAPGAATTGTGVSKTYSEMEPLALSYGKQWHESSQTPWYYYQDSNWNQGWYDDSLSLSLKYDFALYHDLKGIGMWALGYDGTNQELWELLYAKFSGGLPPSSPTDLSMENIGGGEIQINFNGANEAEEYIVIRDYLEIENDSDTLGIFSEKPITMSGLIEDETYFLTIVAKNIFGNSEQTEMLGIVPTDEPIFCLIVNGFDRMAGTNNTFDFIRQHGSALHTAGYSFDSASNEAVINGNISLTDYDYVDWILGEEGTSTSTFTGSEQTLVKSFLESGRFLFLSGSEIGYDLSGQGSTSDHQFYTNYLKADYISDAAGSNVYSGYGANN
;
A
#
# COMPACT_ATOMS: atom_id res chain seq x y z
N MET A 1 36.85 48.70 23.64
CA MET A 1 35.86 47.75 23.12
C MET A 1 36.37 47.26 21.78
N ILE A 2 37.11 46.16 21.78
CA ILE A 2 37.83 45.66 20.61
C ILE A 2 37.04 44.44 20.10
N PHE A 3 36.39 44.59 18.94
CA PHE A 3 35.74 43.48 18.23
C PHE A 3 36.82 42.64 17.56
N ARG A 4 36.97 41.38 17.98
CA ARG A 4 37.73 40.37 17.27
C ARG A 4 36.80 39.72 16.22
N VAL A 5 37.07 39.97 14.95
CA VAL A 5 36.47 39.25 13.82
C VAL A 5 37.23 37.93 13.67
N TYR A 6 36.56 36.81 13.91
CA TYR A 6 37.06 35.48 13.52
C TYR A 6 36.74 35.23 12.06
N ILE A 7 37.74 35.24 11.23
CA ILE A 7 37.65 34.73 9.84
C ILE A 7 37.77 33.21 9.93
N ILE A 8 36.65 32.52 9.71
CA ILE A 8 36.65 31.07 9.49
C ILE A 8 37.05 30.86 8.04
N ILE A 9 38.29 30.44 7.80
CA ILE A 9 38.74 29.94 6.50
C ILE A 9 38.19 28.52 6.40
N VAL A 10 37.12 28.35 5.63
CA VAL A 10 36.68 27.03 5.16
C VAL A 10 37.67 26.64 4.05
N LEU A 11 38.58 25.76 4.39
CA LEU A 11 39.38 25.04 3.40
C LEU A 11 38.44 24.05 2.69
N ALA A 12 37.84 24.50 1.59
CA ALA A 12 37.24 23.58 0.61
C ALA A 12 38.40 22.82 -0.03
N GLY A 13 38.72 21.65 0.51
CA GLY A 13 39.53 20.68 -0.16
C GLY A 13 38.82 20.30 -1.46
N CYS A 14 39.40 20.64 -2.62
CA CYS A 14 39.06 20.02 -3.89
C CYS A 14 39.31 18.52 -3.74
N LEU A 15 38.26 17.75 -3.39
CA LEU A 15 38.18 16.34 -3.71
C LEU A 15 38.05 16.29 -5.23
N ILE A 16 39.15 16.02 -5.91
CA ILE A 16 39.15 15.57 -7.31
C ILE A 16 38.21 14.38 -7.34
N GLY A 17 37.13 14.50 -8.13
CA GLY A 17 36.01 13.58 -8.13
C GLY A 17 36.42 12.12 -8.34
N GLN A 18 36.52 11.37 -7.28
CA GLN A 18 36.31 9.94 -7.37
C GLN A 18 34.80 9.75 -7.53
N THR A 19 34.40 9.31 -8.70
CA THR A 19 33.02 8.83 -8.91
C THR A 19 32.80 7.68 -7.92
N ILE A 20 31.81 7.83 -7.09
CA ILE A 20 31.40 6.79 -6.12
C ILE A 20 30.78 5.66 -6.95
N PRO A 21 31.34 4.43 -6.93
CA PRO A 21 30.75 3.33 -7.66
C PRO A 21 29.38 2.99 -7.06
N SER A 22 28.41 2.78 -7.93
CA SER A 22 27.06 2.33 -7.53
C SER A 22 27.10 0.91 -6.97
N ILE A 23 25.97 0.46 -6.40
CA ILE A 23 25.82 -0.94 -6.00
C ILE A 23 25.85 -1.86 -7.24
N HIS A 24 25.26 -1.44 -8.37
CA HIS A 24 25.29 -2.17 -9.63
C HIS A 24 26.73 -2.39 -10.11
N GLN A 25 27.51 -1.32 -10.20
CA GLN A 25 28.92 -1.40 -10.57
C GLN A 25 29.73 -2.25 -9.60
N THR A 26 29.59 -2.00 -8.29
CA THR A 26 30.36 -2.70 -7.26
C THR A 26 30.10 -4.21 -7.29
N GLN A 27 28.85 -4.62 -7.45
CA GLN A 27 28.49 -6.04 -7.51
C GLN A 27 28.89 -6.66 -8.85
N LEU A 28 28.72 -5.97 -9.98
CA LEU A 28 29.16 -6.46 -11.28
C LEU A 28 30.66 -6.74 -11.27
N GLU A 29 31.48 -5.79 -10.79
CA GLU A 29 32.94 -5.94 -10.71
C GLU A 29 33.36 -7.10 -9.80
N TYR A 30 32.67 -7.26 -8.65
CA TYR A 30 32.92 -8.37 -7.72
C TYR A 30 32.60 -9.72 -8.35
N TYR A 31 31.39 -9.87 -8.92
CA TYR A 31 30.94 -11.15 -9.45
C TYR A 31 31.60 -11.52 -10.78
N ASN A 32 32.03 -10.56 -11.59
CA ASN A 32 32.89 -10.82 -12.76
C ASN A 32 34.20 -11.55 -12.40
N GLN A 33 34.67 -11.36 -11.17
CA GLN A 33 35.91 -11.99 -10.67
C GLN A 33 35.67 -13.26 -9.86
N ASN A 34 34.51 -13.38 -9.23
CA ASN A 34 34.26 -14.37 -8.17
C ASN A 34 33.13 -15.36 -8.49
N TYR A 35 32.40 -15.18 -9.59
CA TYR A 35 31.29 -16.06 -9.97
C TYR A 35 31.52 -16.67 -11.35
N ILE A 36 31.33 -17.99 -11.43
CA ILE A 36 31.37 -18.73 -12.69
C ILE A 36 29.94 -19.15 -13.00
N LEU A 37 29.40 -18.63 -14.09
CA LEU A 37 28.07 -19.01 -14.55
C LEU A 37 28.08 -20.52 -14.86
N PRO A 38 27.19 -21.33 -14.25
CA PRO A 38 27.03 -22.73 -14.62
C PRO A 38 26.68 -22.83 -16.11
N GLY A 39 27.26 -23.83 -16.81
CA GLY A 39 26.84 -24.11 -18.17
C GLY A 39 25.35 -24.45 -18.20
N LEU A 40 24.56 -23.57 -18.76
CA LEU A 40 23.12 -23.79 -18.94
C LEU A 40 22.94 -24.47 -20.31
N ASP A 41 22.35 -25.65 -20.32
CA ASP A 41 21.94 -26.32 -21.56
C ASP A 41 20.68 -25.62 -22.11
N ASN A 42 20.85 -24.55 -22.86
CA ASN A 42 19.76 -23.84 -23.55
C ASN A 42 19.25 -24.70 -24.72
N ILE A 43 18.47 -25.72 -24.43
CA ILE A 43 18.04 -26.75 -25.39
C ILE A 43 16.67 -26.41 -26.00
N ASP A 44 15.81 -25.78 -25.27
CA ASP A 44 14.44 -25.49 -25.70
C ASP A 44 14.37 -24.22 -26.57
N PRO A 45 13.51 -24.21 -27.62
CA PRO A 45 13.25 -22.97 -28.33
C PRO A 45 12.55 -21.95 -27.43
N ILE A 46 12.88 -20.68 -27.59
CA ILE A 46 12.23 -19.59 -26.84
C ILE A 46 10.81 -19.45 -27.31
N ARG A 47 9.86 -19.49 -26.36
CA ARG A 47 8.43 -19.41 -26.60
C ARG A 47 7.93 -17.97 -26.64
N PRO A 48 6.89 -17.66 -27.44
CA PRO A 48 6.22 -16.37 -27.39
C PRO A 48 5.59 -16.12 -26.02
N LYS A 49 5.59 -14.85 -25.61
CA LYS A 49 4.93 -14.43 -24.38
C LYS A 49 3.42 -14.63 -24.45
N VAL A 50 2.85 -15.19 -23.40
CA VAL A 50 1.39 -15.35 -23.28
C VAL A 50 0.73 -14.04 -22.84
N VAL A 51 -0.53 -13.84 -23.25
CA VAL A 51 -1.34 -12.72 -22.78
C VAL A 51 -1.96 -13.11 -21.45
N ARG A 52 -1.68 -12.33 -20.41
CA ARG A 52 -2.25 -12.55 -19.08
C ARG A 52 -3.72 -12.16 -19.01
N ASN A 53 -4.51 -12.97 -18.31
CA ASN A 53 -5.87 -12.59 -17.91
C ASN A 53 -5.87 -11.63 -16.71
N ARG A 54 -4.80 -11.62 -15.92
CA ARG A 54 -4.63 -10.79 -14.73
C ARG A 54 -3.17 -10.34 -14.64
N VAL A 55 -2.96 -9.03 -14.59
CA VAL A 55 -1.65 -8.39 -14.49
C VAL A 55 -1.55 -7.64 -13.17
N PRO A 56 -0.37 -7.37 -12.63
CA PRO A 56 -0.22 -6.43 -11.54
C PRO A 56 -0.87 -5.08 -11.86
N SER A 57 -1.48 -4.44 -10.87
CA SER A 57 -2.20 -3.16 -11.04
C SER A 57 -1.28 -1.99 -11.41
N ARG A 58 0.01 -2.15 -11.17
CA ARG A 58 1.10 -1.23 -11.53
C ARG A 58 2.30 -2.05 -12.02
N GLU A 59 3.26 -1.38 -12.63
CA GLU A 59 4.53 -2.01 -13.01
C GLU A 59 5.26 -2.57 -11.78
N VAL A 60 5.65 -3.83 -11.84
CA VAL A 60 6.57 -4.48 -10.90
C VAL A 60 7.79 -4.90 -11.69
N PHE A 61 8.85 -4.10 -11.59
CA PHE A 61 10.08 -4.23 -12.36
C PHE A 61 11.19 -4.85 -11.49
N GLY A 62 11.73 -5.99 -11.88
CA GLY A 62 12.78 -6.64 -11.09
C GLY A 62 14.06 -6.91 -11.87
N TYR A 63 15.21 -6.52 -11.32
CA TYR A 63 16.50 -6.94 -11.89
C TYR A 63 16.82 -8.35 -11.45
N HIS A 64 17.15 -9.23 -12.42
CA HIS A 64 17.74 -10.54 -12.18
C HIS A 64 19.23 -10.51 -12.54
N PRO A 65 20.12 -10.35 -11.56
CA PRO A 65 21.56 -10.41 -11.81
C PRO A 65 22.00 -11.82 -12.23
N TYR A 66 22.90 -11.94 -13.22
CA TYR A 66 23.35 -13.23 -13.73
C TYR A 66 23.95 -14.15 -12.65
N TRP A 67 24.52 -13.58 -11.59
CA TRP A 67 25.07 -14.34 -10.46
C TRP A 67 24.01 -14.94 -9.54
N MET A 68 22.74 -14.61 -9.73
CA MET A 68 21.63 -15.30 -9.06
C MET A 68 21.32 -16.66 -9.69
N GLY A 69 21.91 -16.96 -10.84
CA GLY A 69 21.85 -18.28 -11.49
C GLY A 69 20.43 -18.74 -11.72
N ILE A 70 20.04 -19.86 -11.10
CA ILE A 70 18.72 -20.46 -11.26
C ILE A 70 17.72 -20.03 -10.18
N SER A 71 18.02 -19.01 -9.37
CA SER A 71 17.11 -18.55 -8.32
C SER A 71 15.74 -18.09 -8.85
N TRP A 72 15.67 -17.74 -10.15
CA TRP A 72 14.43 -17.39 -10.84
C TRP A 72 13.36 -18.50 -10.76
N GLN A 73 13.72 -19.75 -10.51
CA GLN A 73 12.77 -20.85 -10.30
C GLN A 73 11.92 -20.66 -9.03
N ASN A 74 12.31 -19.78 -8.13
CA ASN A 74 11.57 -19.44 -6.91
C ASN A 74 10.77 -18.13 -7.04
N TYR A 75 10.80 -17.45 -8.20
CA TYR A 75 10.10 -16.18 -8.37
C TYR A 75 8.61 -16.40 -8.63
N ASN A 76 7.79 -15.52 -8.07
CA ASN A 76 6.38 -15.48 -8.43
C ASN A 76 6.17 -14.58 -9.66
N PHE A 77 6.35 -15.15 -10.85
CA PHE A 77 6.21 -14.42 -12.10
C PHE A 77 4.82 -13.81 -12.32
N ASN A 78 3.78 -14.30 -11.63
CA ASN A 78 2.46 -13.66 -11.69
C ASN A 78 2.46 -12.25 -11.08
N LEU A 79 3.46 -11.90 -10.26
CA LEU A 79 3.61 -10.61 -9.62
C LEU A 79 4.71 -9.74 -10.25
N ILE A 80 5.36 -10.19 -11.32
CA ILE A 80 6.39 -9.44 -12.03
C ILE A 80 5.84 -8.98 -13.37
N SER A 81 5.88 -7.69 -13.67
CA SER A 81 5.53 -7.15 -14.99
C SER A 81 6.70 -7.24 -15.95
N THR A 82 7.89 -6.86 -15.49
CA THR A 82 9.12 -6.84 -16.28
C THR A 82 10.29 -7.38 -15.47
N LEU A 83 11.01 -8.33 -16.04
CA LEU A 83 12.29 -8.83 -15.53
C LEU A 83 13.42 -8.26 -16.40
N ALA A 84 14.35 -7.53 -15.78
CA ALA A 84 15.56 -7.04 -16.44
C ALA A 84 16.73 -7.99 -16.16
N TYR A 85 17.20 -8.68 -17.18
CA TYR A 85 18.40 -9.52 -17.07
C TYR A 85 19.64 -8.66 -16.97
N PHE A 86 20.35 -8.70 -15.88
CA PHE A 86 21.53 -7.92 -15.60
C PHE A 86 22.78 -8.80 -15.76
N SER A 87 23.64 -8.56 -16.80
CA SER A 87 23.58 -7.52 -17.81
C SER A 87 24.43 -7.90 -19.05
N ALA A 88 24.24 -7.14 -20.10
CA ALA A 88 25.22 -7.05 -21.19
C ALA A 88 26.12 -5.83 -20.98
N GLU A 89 27.43 -5.97 -21.12
CA GLU A 89 28.38 -4.87 -20.98
C GLU A 89 28.62 -4.18 -22.33
N ALA A 90 28.36 -2.86 -22.42
CA ALA A 90 28.63 -2.09 -23.63
C ALA A 90 30.08 -1.64 -23.69
N ASN A 91 30.69 -1.75 -24.87
CA ASN A 91 31.98 -1.16 -25.17
C ASN A 91 31.86 0.25 -25.75
N THR A 92 32.90 1.04 -25.66
CA THR A 92 32.95 2.45 -26.11
C THR A 92 32.73 2.66 -27.60
N ASN A 93 32.85 1.61 -28.42
CA ASN A 93 32.60 1.64 -29.87
C ASN A 93 31.24 1.09 -30.28
N GLY A 94 30.36 0.80 -29.31
CA GLY A 94 29.02 0.26 -29.50
C GLY A 94 28.96 -1.25 -29.71
N SER A 95 30.07 -1.99 -29.67
CA SER A 95 30.01 -3.45 -29.57
C SER A 95 29.65 -3.88 -28.17
N LEU A 96 29.14 -5.10 -28.04
CA LEU A 96 28.86 -5.71 -26.73
C LEU A 96 30.09 -6.52 -26.27
N GLY A 97 30.36 -6.44 -24.97
CA GLY A 97 31.40 -7.21 -24.29
C GLY A 97 30.80 -8.52 -23.73
N ASN A 98 30.89 -8.71 -22.41
CA ASN A 98 30.33 -9.88 -21.77
C ASN A 98 28.81 -9.80 -21.74
N LEU A 99 28.15 -10.88 -22.16
CA LEU A 99 26.70 -11.02 -22.15
C LEU A 99 26.21 -11.86 -20.95
N HIS A 100 27.12 -12.36 -20.13
CA HIS A 100 26.83 -13.16 -18.95
C HIS A 100 25.84 -14.31 -19.17
N GLY A 101 25.96 -14.97 -20.31
CA GLY A 101 25.11 -16.12 -20.68
C GLY A 101 23.81 -15.77 -21.39
N TRP A 102 23.53 -14.49 -21.61
CA TRP A 102 22.35 -14.09 -22.40
C TRP A 102 22.37 -14.67 -23.82
N PRO A 103 21.20 -15.14 -24.33
CA PRO A 103 19.91 -15.28 -23.66
C PRO A 103 19.81 -16.57 -22.82
N ILE A 104 19.19 -16.50 -21.65
CA ILE A 104 18.89 -17.66 -20.80
C ILE A 104 17.51 -18.18 -21.20
N THR A 105 17.45 -19.17 -22.07
CA THR A 105 16.23 -19.65 -22.69
C THR A 105 15.16 -20.08 -21.66
N ASP A 106 15.56 -20.84 -20.63
CA ASP A 106 14.62 -21.38 -19.64
C ASP A 106 14.01 -20.26 -18.79
N LEU A 107 14.81 -19.26 -18.40
CA LEU A 107 14.30 -18.08 -17.67
C LEU A 107 13.33 -17.27 -18.51
N ILE A 108 13.66 -17.03 -19.80
CA ILE A 108 12.80 -16.28 -20.71
C ILE A 108 11.48 -17.03 -20.93
N ASN A 109 11.53 -18.35 -21.14
CA ASN A 109 10.36 -19.18 -21.30
C ASN A 109 9.46 -19.17 -20.07
N GLU A 110 10.02 -19.29 -18.86
CA GLU A 110 9.27 -19.24 -17.62
C GLU A 110 8.59 -17.87 -17.44
N ALA A 111 9.31 -16.79 -17.70
CA ALA A 111 8.74 -15.45 -17.66
C ALA A 111 7.60 -15.28 -18.69
N HIS A 112 7.82 -15.69 -19.92
CA HIS A 112 6.85 -15.60 -21.01
C HIS A 112 5.60 -16.46 -20.78
N ASP A 113 5.74 -17.66 -20.23
CA ASP A 113 4.61 -18.53 -19.88
C ASP A 113 3.69 -17.88 -18.83
N HIS A 114 4.24 -16.96 -18.04
CA HIS A 114 3.50 -16.14 -17.10
C HIS A 114 3.17 -14.73 -17.62
N GLY A 115 3.50 -14.42 -18.88
CA GLY A 115 3.27 -13.11 -19.52
C GLY A 115 4.10 -11.96 -18.94
N THR A 116 5.22 -12.25 -18.27
CA THR A 116 6.22 -11.27 -17.81
C THR A 116 7.09 -10.85 -19.00
N ASN A 117 7.33 -9.54 -19.13
CA ASN A 117 8.33 -9.04 -20.08
C ASN A 117 9.74 -9.39 -19.63
N VAL A 118 10.62 -9.70 -20.58
CA VAL A 118 12.05 -9.86 -20.30
C VAL A 118 12.83 -8.82 -21.11
N VAL A 119 13.57 -7.95 -20.42
CA VAL A 119 14.41 -6.94 -21.06
C VAL A 119 15.88 -7.19 -20.76
N LEU A 120 16.74 -6.90 -21.72
CA LEU A 120 18.19 -6.99 -21.53
C LEU A 120 18.70 -5.70 -20.90
N CYS A 121 19.25 -5.75 -19.69
CA CYS A 121 19.94 -4.62 -19.07
C CYS A 121 21.31 -4.44 -19.71
N VAL A 122 21.67 -3.18 -20.01
CA VAL A 122 22.89 -2.81 -20.71
C VAL A 122 23.68 -1.84 -19.87
N THR A 123 24.87 -2.23 -19.44
CA THR A 123 25.68 -1.46 -18.49
C THR A 123 26.87 -0.77 -19.16
N LEU A 124 27.14 0.46 -18.71
CA LEU A 124 28.40 1.18 -18.97
C LEU A 124 28.67 2.16 -17.82
N PHE A 125 29.66 1.84 -16.96
CA PHE A 125 29.93 2.57 -15.71
C PHE A 125 31.13 3.52 -15.80
N SER A 126 31.60 3.82 -17.00
CA SER A 126 32.75 4.70 -17.25
C SER A 126 32.32 6.03 -17.86
N SER A 127 32.50 7.14 -17.14
CA SER A 127 32.16 8.47 -17.64
C SER A 127 32.80 8.80 -18.97
N SER A 128 34.10 8.52 -19.11
CA SER A 128 34.82 8.72 -20.38
C SER A 128 34.42 7.72 -21.47
N GLY A 129 34.00 6.51 -21.05
CA GLY A 129 33.45 5.51 -21.97
C GLY A 129 32.12 5.95 -22.55
N ILE A 130 31.21 6.44 -21.70
CA ILE A 130 29.92 7.01 -22.09
C ILE A 130 30.11 8.21 -23.02
N GLU A 131 31.03 9.12 -22.68
CA GLU A 131 31.35 10.26 -23.52
C GLU A 131 31.82 9.84 -24.92
N THR A 132 32.71 8.85 -25.00
CA THR A 132 33.23 8.30 -26.26
C THR A 132 32.11 7.67 -27.11
N LEU A 133 31.27 6.87 -26.49
CA LEU A 133 30.14 6.19 -27.13
C LEU A 133 29.12 7.19 -27.67
N LEU A 134 28.64 8.08 -26.79
CA LEU A 134 27.53 8.96 -27.11
C LEU A 134 27.90 10.12 -28.03
N SER A 135 29.14 10.60 -28.01
CA SER A 135 29.56 11.67 -28.92
C SER A 135 29.74 11.20 -30.38
N ASN A 136 29.74 9.89 -30.64
CA ASN A 136 29.99 9.33 -31.98
C ASN A 136 28.71 8.63 -32.51
N THR A 137 28.11 9.20 -33.56
CA THR A 137 26.90 8.68 -34.18
C THR A 137 27.06 7.23 -34.65
N THR A 138 28.21 6.85 -35.23
CA THR A 138 28.43 5.46 -35.65
C THR A 138 28.46 4.51 -34.46
N TYR A 139 29.03 4.92 -33.34
CA TYR A 139 29.09 4.07 -32.15
C TYR A 139 27.72 3.90 -31.48
N ARG A 140 26.91 4.97 -31.45
CA ARG A 140 25.50 4.87 -31.01
C ARG A 140 24.73 3.89 -31.89
N GLN A 141 24.83 4.03 -33.23
CA GLN A 141 24.13 3.11 -34.14
C GLN A 141 24.61 1.66 -33.99
N ASN A 142 25.92 1.44 -33.85
CA ASN A 142 26.46 0.10 -33.61
C ASN A 142 25.86 -0.52 -32.34
N LEU A 143 25.69 0.26 -31.26
CA LEU A 143 25.07 -0.25 -30.03
C LEU A 143 23.62 -0.60 -30.26
N ILE A 144 22.85 0.24 -30.92
CA ILE A 144 21.44 -0.02 -31.26
C ILE A 144 21.30 -1.32 -32.05
N ASP A 145 22.09 -1.47 -33.11
CA ASP A 145 22.06 -2.66 -33.98
C ASP A 145 22.42 -3.95 -33.22
N ASN A 146 23.42 -3.89 -32.37
CA ASN A 146 23.85 -5.03 -31.55
C ASN A 146 22.81 -5.39 -30.48
N LEU A 147 22.17 -4.41 -29.84
CA LEU A 147 21.12 -4.65 -28.85
C LEU A 147 19.88 -5.25 -29.51
N LEU A 148 19.46 -4.69 -30.65
CA LEU A 148 18.35 -5.24 -31.41
C LEU A 148 18.57 -6.71 -31.78
N ALA A 149 19.78 -7.04 -32.27
CA ALA A 149 20.13 -8.42 -32.61
C ALA A 149 20.08 -9.35 -31.39
N GLN A 150 20.53 -8.90 -30.21
CA GLN A 150 20.49 -9.72 -28.98
C GLN A 150 19.06 -9.92 -28.48
N VAL A 151 18.24 -8.87 -28.50
CA VAL A 151 16.84 -8.97 -28.06
C VAL A 151 16.02 -9.85 -29.00
N GLN A 152 16.23 -9.73 -30.31
CA GLN A 152 15.60 -10.62 -31.30
C GLN A 152 16.06 -12.07 -31.14
N ALA A 153 17.36 -12.32 -30.92
CA ALA A 153 17.87 -13.68 -30.68
C ALA A 153 17.29 -14.32 -29.40
N GLY A 154 17.02 -13.50 -28.39
CA GLY A 154 16.37 -13.91 -27.14
C GLY A 154 14.83 -13.92 -27.22
N ASN A 155 14.22 -13.54 -28.36
CA ASN A 155 12.76 -13.27 -28.43
C ASN A 155 12.28 -12.47 -27.21
N ALA A 156 13.11 -11.53 -26.74
CA ALA A 156 12.87 -10.74 -25.55
C ALA A 156 12.09 -9.44 -25.87
N ASP A 157 11.69 -8.72 -24.83
CA ASP A 157 10.69 -7.66 -24.92
C ASP A 157 11.29 -6.25 -24.86
N GLY A 158 12.62 -6.11 -24.93
CA GLY A 158 13.25 -4.79 -24.95
C GLY A 158 14.56 -4.69 -24.20
N VAL A 159 14.90 -3.46 -23.81
CA VAL A 159 16.17 -3.14 -23.13
C VAL A 159 15.96 -2.21 -21.94
N ASN A 160 16.88 -2.29 -20.98
CA ASN A 160 17.05 -1.32 -19.92
C ASN A 160 18.46 -0.74 -19.98
N ILE A 161 18.60 0.58 -20.11
CA ILE A 161 19.91 1.26 -20.22
C ILE A 161 20.36 1.70 -18.84
N ASP A 162 21.46 1.12 -18.36
CA ASP A 162 22.06 1.39 -17.06
C ASP A 162 23.47 2.00 -17.24
N PHE A 163 23.48 3.28 -17.62
CA PHE A 163 24.69 4.06 -17.80
C PHE A 163 24.91 4.95 -16.59
N GLU A 164 25.93 4.63 -15.79
CA GLU A 164 26.20 5.33 -14.55
C GLU A 164 27.50 6.14 -14.59
N SER A 165 27.67 7.04 -13.61
CA SER A 165 28.72 8.06 -13.65
C SER A 165 28.59 8.97 -14.87
N PHE A 166 27.36 9.30 -15.23
CA PHE A 166 26.98 9.95 -16.48
C PHE A 166 27.54 11.39 -16.56
N PRO A 167 28.26 11.75 -17.63
CA PRO A 167 28.80 13.09 -17.78
C PRO A 167 27.80 14.08 -18.34
N ALA A 168 27.64 15.23 -17.68
CA ALA A 168 26.69 16.28 -18.09
C ALA A 168 26.92 16.80 -19.54
N SER A 169 28.14 16.66 -20.07
CA SER A 169 28.44 17.00 -21.46
C SER A 169 27.71 16.16 -22.50
N GLN A 170 27.11 15.04 -22.09
CA GLN A 170 26.42 14.11 -22.98
C GLN A 170 24.88 14.16 -22.83
N LYS A 171 24.33 15.12 -22.09
CA LYS A 171 22.88 15.28 -21.86
C LYS A 171 22.08 15.20 -23.18
N GLU A 172 22.40 16.01 -24.17
CA GLU A 172 21.69 16.05 -25.47
C GLU A 172 21.93 14.78 -26.30
N ASN A 173 23.15 14.24 -26.26
CA ASN A 173 23.48 13.01 -26.98
C ASN A 173 22.75 11.79 -26.41
N MET A 174 22.47 11.77 -25.10
CA MET A 174 21.66 10.73 -24.46
C MET A 174 20.21 10.78 -24.95
N VAL A 175 19.62 11.97 -24.99
CA VAL A 175 18.26 12.16 -25.56
C VAL A 175 18.21 11.64 -27.00
N THR A 176 19.20 12.02 -27.83
CA THR A 176 19.29 11.54 -29.22
C THR A 176 19.41 10.02 -29.29
N PHE A 177 20.31 9.43 -28.48
CA PHE A 177 20.52 7.98 -28.46
C PHE A 177 19.25 7.22 -28.04
N ILE A 178 18.57 7.67 -27.00
CA ILE A 178 17.32 7.03 -26.53
C ILE A 178 16.19 7.21 -27.53
N THR A 179 16.12 8.35 -28.22
CA THR A 179 15.15 8.56 -29.32
C THR A 179 15.37 7.53 -30.43
N ASP A 180 16.59 7.45 -30.96
CA ASP A 180 16.94 6.53 -32.05
C ASP A 180 16.72 5.06 -31.63
N LEU A 181 17.09 4.72 -30.39
CA LEU A 181 16.92 3.38 -29.81
C LEU A 181 15.45 3.01 -29.69
N THR A 182 14.61 3.91 -29.13
CA THR A 182 13.18 3.65 -28.90
C THR A 182 12.44 3.53 -30.23
N GLU A 183 12.68 4.45 -31.16
CA GLU A 183 12.08 4.39 -32.50
C GLU A 183 12.45 3.09 -33.23
N THR A 184 13.72 2.67 -33.15
CA THR A 184 14.17 1.41 -33.75
C THR A 184 13.48 0.21 -33.12
N PHE A 185 13.47 0.12 -31.78
CA PHE A 185 12.90 -1.01 -31.09
C PHE A 185 11.39 -1.11 -31.28
N HIS A 186 10.64 -0.02 -31.18
CA HIS A 186 9.19 -0.02 -31.41
C HIS A 186 8.82 -0.38 -32.84
N SER A 187 9.66 -0.02 -33.84
CA SER A 187 9.46 -0.38 -35.24
C SER A 187 9.75 -1.86 -35.51
N GLU A 188 10.88 -2.38 -34.99
CA GLU A 188 11.36 -3.73 -35.30
C GLU A 188 10.78 -4.80 -34.37
N ILE A 189 10.41 -4.43 -33.15
CA ILE A 189 9.78 -5.30 -32.14
C ILE A 189 8.58 -4.56 -31.54
N PRO A 190 7.41 -4.59 -32.21
CA PRO A 190 6.22 -3.90 -31.72
C PRO A 190 5.81 -4.34 -30.31
N GLY A 191 5.65 -3.36 -29.41
CA GLY A 191 5.35 -3.60 -27.99
C GLY A 191 6.57 -3.82 -27.11
N SER A 192 7.80 -3.66 -27.65
CA SER A 192 9.02 -3.67 -26.86
C SER A 192 9.10 -2.48 -25.90
N GLN A 193 9.92 -2.64 -24.86
CA GLN A 193 10.16 -1.61 -23.83
C GLN A 193 11.61 -1.11 -23.92
N VAL A 194 11.76 0.22 -23.83
CA VAL A 194 13.06 0.90 -23.65
C VAL A 194 12.98 1.71 -22.37
N THR A 195 13.67 1.25 -21.32
CA THR A 195 13.69 1.89 -19.99
C THR A 195 15.11 2.31 -19.61
N LEU A 196 15.22 3.22 -18.63
CA LEU A 196 16.52 3.71 -18.15
C LEU A 196 16.62 3.54 -16.64
N ALA A 197 17.78 3.08 -16.15
CA ALA A 197 18.17 3.23 -14.75
C ALA A 197 18.65 4.66 -14.50
N MET A 198 18.07 5.34 -13.53
CA MET A 198 18.28 6.74 -13.26
C MET A 198 18.74 6.98 -11.82
N PRO A 199 19.66 7.91 -11.55
CA PRO A 199 20.18 8.14 -10.21
C PRO A 199 19.14 8.69 -9.24
N ALA A 200 19.20 8.32 -7.95
CA ALA A 200 18.35 8.92 -6.93
C ALA A 200 18.53 10.44 -6.82
N VAL A 201 19.76 10.93 -7.04
CA VAL A 201 20.12 12.35 -6.99
C VAL A 201 21.04 12.67 -8.17
N ASP A 202 20.65 13.63 -8.99
CA ASP A 202 21.49 14.14 -10.08
C ASP A 202 22.35 15.33 -9.59
N TRP A 203 23.57 15.03 -9.16
CA TRP A 203 24.49 16.02 -8.59
C TRP A 203 25.03 17.05 -9.59
N ASN A 204 24.96 16.74 -10.87
CA ASN A 204 25.63 17.51 -11.92
C ASN A 204 24.66 18.10 -12.95
N ASP A 205 23.36 17.96 -12.74
CA ASP A 205 22.33 18.30 -13.74
C ASP A 205 22.64 17.66 -15.11
N ALA A 206 22.95 16.36 -15.06
CA ALA A 206 23.44 15.64 -16.24
C ALA A 206 22.33 15.08 -17.13
N TRP A 207 21.09 15.02 -16.66
CA TRP A 207 19.99 14.34 -17.33
C TRP A 207 18.90 15.30 -17.79
N ASP A 208 18.33 15.08 -18.98
CA ASP A 208 17.10 15.72 -19.41
C ASP A 208 15.89 14.83 -19.09
N TYR A 209 15.40 14.96 -17.86
CA TYR A 209 14.33 14.12 -17.32
C TYR A 209 13.06 14.17 -18.16
N ASN A 210 12.64 15.38 -18.59
CA ASN A 210 11.39 15.52 -19.32
C ASN A 210 11.48 14.91 -20.73
N ALA A 211 12.57 15.15 -21.44
CA ALA A 211 12.78 14.54 -22.74
C ALA A 211 12.86 13.00 -22.63
N LEU A 212 13.65 12.48 -21.68
CA LEU A 212 13.81 11.04 -21.50
C LEU A 212 12.52 10.34 -21.07
N ALA A 213 11.73 10.94 -20.16
CA ALA A 213 10.42 10.39 -19.78
C ALA A 213 9.45 10.36 -20.97
N THR A 214 9.49 11.38 -21.82
CA THR A 214 8.60 11.48 -22.98
C THR A 214 8.91 10.43 -24.05
N ILE A 215 10.19 10.18 -24.32
CA ILE A 215 10.63 9.32 -25.43
C ILE A 215 10.79 7.84 -25.03
N SER A 216 11.05 7.54 -23.75
CA SER A 216 11.21 6.17 -23.27
C SER A 216 9.91 5.59 -22.71
N ASP A 217 9.92 4.29 -22.40
CA ASP A 217 8.79 3.60 -21.79
C ASP A 217 8.79 3.68 -20.26
N GLY A 218 9.89 4.13 -19.66
CA GLY A 218 9.97 4.35 -18.21
C GLY A 218 11.35 4.69 -17.71
N LEU A 219 11.37 5.44 -16.60
CA LEU A 219 12.56 5.80 -15.85
C LEU A 219 12.55 5.03 -14.52
N PHE A 220 13.46 4.07 -14.39
CA PHE A 220 13.68 3.34 -13.15
C PHE A 220 14.55 4.17 -12.21
N ILE A 221 13.98 4.76 -11.21
CA ILE A 221 14.67 5.58 -10.21
C ILE A 221 15.40 4.66 -9.23
N MET A 222 16.70 4.69 -9.16
CA MET A 222 17.50 3.93 -8.19
C MET A 222 17.35 4.53 -6.79
N GLY A 223 16.19 4.35 -6.15
CA GLY A 223 15.81 4.93 -4.85
C GLY A 223 16.52 4.29 -3.67
N TYR A 224 17.83 4.09 -3.79
CA TYR A 224 18.68 3.45 -2.79
C TYR A 224 20.10 4.03 -2.80
N ALA A 225 20.97 3.50 -1.91
CA ALA A 225 22.33 3.97 -1.69
C ALA A 225 22.43 5.44 -1.20
N TYR A 226 21.41 5.95 -0.50
CA TYR A 226 21.49 7.22 0.23
C TYR A 226 22.55 7.15 1.34
N HIS A 227 22.68 5.98 2.00
CA HIS A 227 23.90 5.56 2.68
C HIS A 227 24.43 4.32 1.97
N TRP A 228 25.72 4.25 1.81
CA TRP A 228 26.43 3.22 1.06
C TRP A 228 27.69 2.76 1.81
N GLY A 229 28.37 1.74 1.33
CA GLY A 229 29.51 1.15 2.02
C GLY A 229 30.60 2.14 2.46
N GLY A 230 30.85 3.19 1.68
CA GLY A 230 31.84 4.24 1.99
C GLY A 230 31.32 5.41 2.84
N SER A 231 30.10 5.38 3.32
CA SER A 231 29.53 6.45 4.16
C SER A 231 30.31 6.61 5.45
N SER A 232 30.57 7.87 5.86
CA SER A 232 31.28 8.19 7.09
C SER A 232 30.44 7.99 8.37
N THR A 233 29.13 7.87 8.22
CA THR A 233 28.17 7.51 9.26
C THR A 233 27.24 6.41 8.75
N THR A 234 26.72 5.62 9.67
CA THR A 234 25.67 4.65 9.32
C THR A 234 24.35 5.35 9.09
N GLY A 235 23.45 4.71 8.36
CA GLY A 235 22.11 5.22 8.11
C GLY A 235 21.33 4.38 7.12
N PRO A 236 20.07 4.77 6.87
CA PRO A 236 19.19 4.03 5.98
C PRO A 236 19.69 4.05 4.54
N VAL A 237 19.64 2.87 3.90
CA VAL A 237 20.00 2.71 2.49
C VAL A 237 18.96 3.37 1.59
N SER A 238 17.71 3.34 2.02
CA SER A 238 16.56 3.87 1.27
C SER A 238 15.56 4.56 2.23
N PRO A 239 15.88 5.75 2.77
CA PRO A 239 15.00 6.45 3.69
C PRO A 239 13.74 6.94 2.96
N LEU A 240 12.54 6.62 3.49
CA LEU A 240 11.31 7.18 2.95
C LEU A 240 11.22 8.68 3.23
N THR A 241 11.48 9.07 4.48
CA THR A 241 11.43 10.44 4.99
C THR A 241 12.67 10.76 5.82
N GLY A 242 12.79 11.99 6.30
CA GLY A 242 13.88 12.40 7.16
C GLY A 242 14.68 13.58 6.62
N PRO A 243 15.78 13.96 7.28
CA PRO A 243 16.63 15.05 6.84
C PRO A 243 17.49 14.65 5.63
N GLY A 244 17.72 15.59 4.72
CA GLY A 244 18.55 15.40 3.54
C GLY A 244 17.81 14.73 2.38
N TYR A 245 18.54 13.94 1.59
CA TYR A 245 17.96 13.23 0.46
C TYR A 245 17.23 11.97 0.91
N THR A 246 16.02 11.79 0.41
CA THR A 246 15.11 10.69 0.77
C THR A 246 14.32 10.26 -0.47
N ILE A 247 13.63 9.14 -0.40
CA ILE A 247 12.66 8.71 -1.43
C ILE A 247 11.65 9.82 -1.73
N THR A 248 11.08 10.44 -0.69
CA THR A 248 10.13 11.54 -0.85
C THR A 248 10.73 12.70 -1.64
N TRP A 249 11.93 13.13 -1.26
CA TRP A 249 12.62 14.20 -1.97
C TRP A 249 12.89 13.83 -3.44
N THR A 250 13.44 12.65 -3.68
CA THR A 250 13.78 12.15 -5.01
C THR A 250 12.55 12.08 -5.93
N VAL A 251 11.47 11.46 -5.46
CA VAL A 251 10.26 11.30 -6.30
C VAL A 251 9.62 12.66 -6.61
N LEU A 252 9.57 13.58 -5.65
CA LEU A 252 9.04 14.93 -5.90
C LEU A 252 9.91 15.72 -6.89
N ASP A 253 11.25 15.61 -6.79
CA ASP A 253 12.20 16.21 -7.75
C ASP A 253 12.00 15.63 -9.18
N TYR A 254 11.80 14.30 -9.29
CA TYR A 254 11.48 13.66 -10.57
C TYR A 254 10.14 14.08 -11.14
N LEU A 255 9.10 14.14 -10.33
CA LEU A 255 7.78 14.62 -10.77
C LEU A 255 7.87 16.05 -11.32
N GLU A 256 8.55 16.95 -10.64
CA GLU A 256 8.75 18.31 -11.13
C GLU A 256 9.57 18.32 -12.43
N LYS A 257 10.70 17.65 -12.49
CA LYS A 257 11.60 17.62 -13.65
C LYS A 257 11.04 16.89 -14.86
N THR A 258 10.12 15.95 -14.68
CA THR A 258 9.42 15.28 -15.79
C THR A 258 8.12 15.95 -16.19
N ASN A 259 7.83 17.14 -15.68
CA ASN A 259 6.55 17.81 -15.89
C ASN A 259 5.35 16.92 -15.48
N PHE A 260 5.47 16.26 -14.34
CA PHE A 260 4.46 15.38 -13.70
C PHE A 260 4.06 14.15 -14.53
N GLN A 261 4.97 13.59 -15.32
CA GLN A 261 4.77 12.32 -16.02
C GLN A 261 4.96 11.13 -15.05
N ALA A 262 4.09 11.02 -14.05
CA ALA A 262 4.16 9.98 -13.01
C ALA A 262 4.05 8.56 -13.59
N ASP A 263 3.28 8.38 -14.66
CA ASP A 263 3.09 7.14 -15.41
C ASP A 263 4.37 6.64 -16.13
N LYS A 264 5.45 7.42 -16.09
CA LYS A 264 6.78 7.07 -16.59
C LYS A 264 7.77 6.68 -15.50
N LEU A 265 7.45 6.92 -14.23
CA LEU A 265 8.37 6.75 -13.11
C LEU A 265 8.17 5.41 -12.41
N ILE A 266 9.24 4.64 -12.29
CA ILE A 266 9.30 3.36 -11.55
C ILE A 266 10.19 3.57 -10.34
N LEU A 267 9.66 3.46 -9.13
CA LEU A 267 10.44 3.62 -7.90
C LEU A 267 11.21 2.35 -7.58
N GLY A 268 12.51 2.35 -7.84
CA GLY A 268 13.43 1.27 -7.47
C GLY A 268 13.75 1.31 -5.98
N ILE A 269 13.65 0.17 -5.33
CA ILE A 269 13.90 -0.05 -3.90
C ILE A 269 14.90 -1.18 -3.69
N PRO A 270 15.63 -1.20 -2.55
CA PRO A 270 16.64 -2.21 -2.31
C PRO A 270 16.05 -3.46 -1.63
N TYR A 271 16.40 -4.65 -2.12
CA TYR A 271 16.28 -5.91 -1.40
C TYR A 271 17.62 -6.30 -0.75
N TYR A 272 18.42 -5.29 -0.42
CA TYR A 272 19.70 -5.38 0.26
C TYR A 272 19.86 -4.26 1.28
N GLY A 273 20.85 -4.40 2.15
CA GLY A 273 21.25 -3.34 3.05
C GLY A 273 22.76 -3.29 3.21
N TYR A 274 23.23 -2.50 4.15
CA TYR A 274 24.64 -2.43 4.51
C TYR A 274 24.82 -2.67 6.00
N GLU A 275 25.93 -3.33 6.33
CA GLU A 275 26.42 -3.48 7.70
C GLU A 275 27.79 -2.83 7.83
N TRP A 276 27.95 -1.93 8.79
CA TRP A 276 29.18 -1.19 9.05
C TRP A 276 29.72 -1.46 10.44
N PRO A 277 31.07 -1.56 10.58
CA PRO A 277 31.70 -1.39 11.88
C PRO A 277 31.61 0.07 12.32
N THR A 278 31.30 0.32 13.59
CA THR A 278 30.95 1.66 14.09
C THR A 278 31.66 2.01 15.40
N THR A 279 31.59 3.29 15.77
CA THR A 279 32.13 3.79 17.05
C THR A 279 31.21 3.52 18.24
N SER A 280 29.91 3.27 18.02
CA SER A 280 28.91 3.06 19.07
C SER A 280 27.65 2.38 18.54
N SER A 281 26.73 2.04 19.44
CA SER A 281 25.41 1.50 19.12
C SER A 281 24.37 2.58 18.74
N ALA A 282 24.68 3.86 18.86
CA ALA A 282 23.71 4.91 18.55
C ALA A 282 23.42 4.98 17.05
N PRO A 283 22.15 5.13 16.62
CA PRO A 283 21.83 5.24 15.19
C PRO A 283 22.56 6.44 14.58
N GLY A 284 23.09 6.27 13.36
CA GLY A 284 23.89 7.29 12.71
C GLY A 284 25.31 7.42 13.24
N ALA A 285 25.82 6.43 13.98
CA ALA A 285 27.19 6.44 14.49
C ALA A 285 28.23 6.54 13.36
N ALA A 286 29.38 7.15 13.67
CA ALA A 286 30.50 7.19 12.74
C ALA A 286 31.00 5.78 12.42
N THR A 287 31.28 5.53 11.15
CA THR A 287 31.85 4.26 10.69
C THR A 287 33.34 4.18 10.99
N THR A 288 33.83 2.99 11.29
CA THR A 288 35.28 2.74 11.53
C THR A 288 35.91 1.92 10.39
N GLY A 289 35.12 1.58 9.38
CA GLY A 289 35.53 0.85 8.19
C GLY A 289 34.45 0.89 7.13
N THR A 290 34.75 0.31 5.96
CA THR A 290 33.80 0.21 4.84
C THR A 290 32.66 -0.74 5.21
N GLY A 291 31.43 -0.33 4.89
CA GLY A 291 30.25 -1.18 5.03
C GLY A 291 30.21 -2.30 3.99
N VAL A 292 29.67 -3.43 4.40
CA VAL A 292 29.48 -4.59 3.54
C VAL A 292 28.01 -4.68 3.16
N SER A 293 27.72 -4.79 1.86
CA SER A 293 26.36 -5.06 1.40
C SER A 293 25.97 -6.48 1.73
N LYS A 294 24.73 -6.65 2.20
CA LYS A 294 24.13 -7.96 2.49
C LYS A 294 22.71 -7.99 1.91
N THR A 295 22.30 -9.14 1.42
CA THR A 295 20.95 -9.33 0.90
C THR A 295 19.90 -9.27 2.02
N TYR A 296 18.65 -9.07 1.66
CA TYR A 296 17.52 -9.16 2.62
C TYR A 296 17.55 -10.47 3.40
N SER A 297 17.72 -11.59 2.69
CA SER A 297 17.76 -12.94 3.30
C SER A 297 18.91 -13.14 4.31
N GLU A 298 19.96 -12.32 4.23
CA GLU A 298 21.05 -12.32 5.22
C GLU A 298 20.75 -11.37 6.39
N MET A 299 20.09 -10.24 6.15
CA MET A 299 19.92 -9.17 7.15
C MET A 299 18.72 -9.40 8.06
N GLU A 300 17.59 -9.88 7.54
CA GLU A 300 16.39 -10.10 8.33
C GLU A 300 16.62 -11.09 9.50
N PRO A 301 17.28 -12.26 9.31
CA PRO A 301 17.61 -13.14 10.42
C PRO A 301 18.59 -12.52 11.44
N LEU A 302 19.54 -11.68 10.99
CA LEU A 302 20.43 -10.96 11.88
C LEU A 302 19.68 -9.93 12.72
N ALA A 303 18.78 -9.18 12.11
CA ALA A 303 17.95 -8.19 12.79
C ALA A 303 17.06 -8.85 13.85
N LEU A 304 16.44 -9.99 13.53
CA LEU A 304 15.66 -10.76 14.50
C LEU A 304 16.51 -11.29 15.66
N SER A 305 17.73 -11.74 15.37
CA SER A 305 18.65 -12.28 16.37
C SER A 305 19.21 -11.23 17.31
N TYR A 306 19.55 -10.04 16.80
CA TYR A 306 20.15 -8.95 17.58
C TYR A 306 19.14 -7.97 18.16
N GLY A 307 17.86 -8.07 17.78
CA GLY A 307 16.79 -7.18 18.20
C GLY A 307 16.58 -6.04 17.24
N LYS A 308 15.66 -6.26 16.27
CA LYS A 308 15.25 -5.27 15.27
C LYS A 308 14.80 -3.97 15.94
N GLN A 309 15.32 -2.87 15.46
CA GLN A 309 14.97 -1.51 15.86
C GLN A 309 14.25 -0.82 14.70
N TRP A 310 13.44 0.17 15.01
CA TRP A 310 12.80 1.04 14.03
C TRP A 310 13.33 2.46 14.13
N HIS A 311 13.66 3.08 12.99
CA HIS A 311 14.11 4.47 12.93
C HIS A 311 12.98 5.36 12.42
N GLU A 312 12.28 6.01 13.33
CA GLU A 312 11.07 6.80 13.06
C GLU A 312 11.26 7.87 11.98
N SER A 313 12.38 8.58 11.99
CA SER A 313 12.63 9.67 11.06
C SER A 313 12.77 9.20 9.60
N SER A 314 13.33 8.01 9.36
CA SER A 314 13.53 7.46 8.01
C SER A 314 12.51 6.39 7.62
N GLN A 315 11.70 5.94 8.58
CA GLN A 315 10.75 4.84 8.41
C GLN A 315 11.45 3.55 7.90
N THR A 316 12.56 3.19 8.54
CA THR A 316 13.38 2.03 8.16
C THR A 316 13.80 1.20 9.36
N PRO A 317 13.90 -0.14 9.23
CA PRO A 317 14.45 -1.01 10.25
C PRO A 317 15.99 -0.94 10.26
N TRP A 318 16.54 -1.22 11.44
CA TRP A 318 17.97 -1.38 11.63
C TRP A 318 18.23 -2.29 12.84
N TYR A 319 19.49 -2.73 13.00
CA TYR A 319 19.95 -3.48 14.15
C TYR A 319 21.37 -3.10 14.51
N TYR A 320 21.80 -3.45 15.71
CA TYR A 320 23.19 -3.30 16.16
C TYR A 320 23.60 -4.45 17.05
N TYR A 321 24.88 -4.71 17.08
CA TYR A 321 25.49 -5.68 18.00
C TYR A 321 26.94 -5.29 18.29
N GLN A 322 27.55 -5.94 19.28
CA GLN A 322 28.94 -5.76 19.63
C GLN A 322 29.66 -7.11 19.65
N ASP A 323 30.72 -7.19 18.88
CA ASP A 323 31.72 -8.27 18.96
C ASP A 323 33.06 -7.68 19.40
N SER A 324 34.08 -7.64 18.52
CA SER A 324 35.31 -6.85 18.71
C SER A 324 35.09 -5.36 18.54
N ASN A 325 34.08 -4.97 17.77
CA ASN A 325 33.65 -3.58 17.50
C ASN A 325 32.13 -3.48 17.65
N TRP A 326 31.60 -2.27 17.70
CA TRP A 326 30.18 -2.04 17.43
C TRP A 326 29.92 -2.22 15.93
N ASN A 327 28.79 -2.83 15.60
CA ASN A 327 28.32 -3.01 14.23
C ASN A 327 26.88 -2.54 14.13
N GLN A 328 26.50 -1.99 12.99
CA GLN A 328 25.12 -1.61 12.68
C GLN A 328 24.75 -2.09 11.28
N GLY A 329 23.58 -2.72 11.17
CA GLY A 329 22.96 -3.10 9.91
C GLY A 329 21.72 -2.25 9.64
N TRP A 330 21.61 -1.68 8.44
CA TRP A 330 20.47 -0.90 7.98
C TRP A 330 19.97 -1.49 6.66
N TYR A 331 18.68 -1.73 6.57
CA TYR A 331 18.06 -2.40 5.42
C TYR A 331 16.58 -2.01 5.31
N ASP A 332 15.83 -2.64 4.41
CA ASP A 332 14.38 -2.53 4.32
C ASP A 332 13.72 -3.87 4.63
N ASP A 333 12.66 -3.88 5.44
CA ASP A 333 11.80 -5.03 5.70
C ASP A 333 10.41 -4.86 5.08
N SER A 334 9.53 -5.83 5.27
CA SER A 334 8.18 -5.80 4.72
C SER A 334 7.39 -4.56 5.13
N LEU A 335 7.58 -4.05 6.36
CA LEU A 335 6.92 -2.84 6.84
C LEU A 335 7.42 -1.59 6.12
N SER A 336 8.74 -1.36 6.09
CA SER A 336 9.32 -0.19 5.41
C SER A 336 9.09 -0.21 3.91
N LEU A 337 9.09 -1.41 3.28
CA LEU A 337 8.74 -1.58 1.87
C LEU A 337 7.26 -1.30 1.61
N SER A 338 6.36 -1.74 2.50
CA SER A 338 4.92 -1.44 2.41
C SER A 338 4.67 0.06 2.34
N LEU A 339 5.32 0.84 3.21
CA LEU A 339 5.20 2.30 3.22
C LEU A 339 5.70 2.94 1.90
N LYS A 340 6.77 2.40 1.31
CA LYS A 340 7.30 2.87 0.02
C LYS A 340 6.39 2.48 -1.15
N TYR A 341 5.77 1.31 -1.10
CA TYR A 341 4.77 0.90 -2.09
C TYR A 341 3.53 1.80 -2.02
N ASP A 342 3.02 2.07 -0.82
CA ASP A 342 1.90 3.00 -0.62
C ASP A 342 2.25 4.40 -1.12
N PHE A 343 3.47 4.86 -0.88
CA PHE A 343 3.96 6.14 -1.39
C PHE A 343 3.98 6.19 -2.93
N ALA A 344 4.44 5.12 -3.59
CA ALA A 344 4.43 5.02 -5.05
C ALA A 344 3.00 5.01 -5.63
N LEU A 345 2.08 4.27 -4.98
CA LEU A 345 0.66 4.23 -5.33
C LEU A 345 -0.01 5.59 -5.12
N TYR A 346 0.25 6.27 -4.01
CA TYR A 346 -0.30 7.58 -3.69
C TYR A 346 0.10 8.66 -4.71
N HIS A 347 1.34 8.60 -5.21
CA HIS A 347 1.84 9.52 -6.24
C HIS A 347 1.53 9.08 -7.67
N ASP A 348 0.72 8.05 -7.84
CA ASP A 348 0.28 7.50 -9.14
C ASP A 348 1.44 7.13 -10.06
N LEU A 349 2.57 6.69 -9.49
CA LEU A 349 3.73 6.29 -10.27
C LEU A 349 3.38 5.10 -11.18
N LYS A 350 4.16 4.93 -12.27
CA LYS A 350 4.08 3.75 -13.15
C LYS A 350 4.13 2.46 -12.33
N GLY A 351 4.97 2.43 -11.32
CA GLY A 351 5.07 1.30 -10.41
C GLY A 351 6.30 1.34 -9.53
N ILE A 352 6.69 0.16 -9.09
CA ILE A 352 7.89 -0.06 -8.28
C ILE A 352 8.84 -1.04 -8.98
N GLY A 353 10.07 -1.07 -8.50
CA GLY A 353 11.00 -2.12 -8.90
C GLY A 353 11.99 -2.43 -7.80
N MET A 354 12.79 -3.50 -7.98
CA MET A 354 13.72 -3.94 -6.95
C MET A 354 15.13 -4.24 -7.48
N TRP A 355 16.13 -3.87 -6.70
CA TRP A 355 17.48 -4.37 -6.77
C TRP A 355 17.77 -5.26 -5.54
N ALA A 356 17.78 -6.61 -5.64
CA ALA A 356 17.51 -7.35 -6.84
C ALA A 356 16.63 -8.57 -6.53
N LEU A 357 16.02 -9.11 -7.56
CA LEU A 357 15.27 -10.37 -7.47
C LEU A 357 16.19 -11.50 -6.95
N GLY A 358 15.64 -12.33 -6.05
CA GLY A 358 16.35 -13.42 -5.41
C GLY A 358 17.15 -13.00 -4.17
N TYR A 359 17.29 -11.70 -3.87
CA TYR A 359 17.95 -11.24 -2.64
C TYR A 359 17.08 -11.47 -1.39
N ASP A 360 15.80 -11.73 -1.57
CA ASP A 360 14.88 -12.25 -0.57
C ASP A 360 15.12 -13.73 -0.22
N GLY A 361 15.89 -14.44 -1.06
CA GLY A 361 16.15 -15.87 -0.89
C GLY A 361 14.89 -16.72 -1.09
N THR A 362 14.46 -17.43 -0.05
CA THR A 362 13.23 -18.23 -0.04
C THR A 362 12.13 -17.64 0.85
N ASN A 363 12.32 -16.41 1.32
CA ASN A 363 11.36 -15.73 2.17
C ASN A 363 10.12 -15.33 1.36
N GLN A 364 8.94 -15.59 1.90
CA GLN A 364 7.68 -15.34 1.19
C GLN A 364 7.07 -13.98 1.50
N GLU A 365 7.43 -13.36 2.62
CA GLU A 365 6.79 -12.13 3.10
C GLU A 365 6.89 -10.94 2.13
N LEU A 366 7.97 -10.87 1.30
CA LEU A 366 8.06 -9.82 0.29
C LEU A 366 7.19 -10.12 -0.93
N TRP A 367 7.00 -11.38 -1.28
CA TRP A 367 6.05 -11.80 -2.33
C TRP A 367 4.60 -11.61 -1.89
N GLU A 368 4.28 -11.92 -0.63
CA GLU A 368 2.97 -11.65 -0.03
C GLU A 368 2.66 -10.16 -0.02
N LEU A 369 3.64 -9.31 0.30
CA LEU A 369 3.52 -7.87 0.24
C LEU A 369 3.26 -7.37 -1.20
N LEU A 370 4.02 -7.85 -2.19
CA LEU A 370 3.77 -7.53 -3.61
C LEU A 370 2.37 -7.95 -4.05
N TYR A 371 1.94 -9.15 -3.63
CA TYR A 371 0.60 -9.63 -3.92
C TYR A 371 -0.47 -8.71 -3.31
N ALA A 372 -0.34 -8.36 -2.03
CA ALA A 372 -1.25 -7.48 -1.33
C ALA A 372 -1.38 -6.09 -2.00
N LYS A 373 -0.27 -5.53 -2.49
CA LYS A 373 -0.25 -4.17 -3.06
C LYS A 373 -0.57 -4.11 -4.56
N PHE A 374 -0.21 -5.13 -5.34
CA PHE A 374 -0.19 -5.03 -6.80
C PHE A 374 -0.98 -6.11 -7.55
N SER A 375 -1.56 -7.12 -6.88
CA SER A 375 -2.34 -8.16 -7.59
C SER A 375 -3.68 -7.67 -8.14
N GLY A 376 -4.07 -6.43 -7.88
CA GLY A 376 -5.34 -5.84 -8.32
C GLY A 376 -6.56 -6.39 -7.59
N GLY A 377 -6.38 -7.03 -6.44
CA GLY A 377 -7.47 -7.35 -5.52
C GLY A 377 -7.97 -6.10 -4.79
N LEU A 378 -9.19 -6.20 -4.25
CA LEU A 378 -9.81 -5.15 -3.46
C LEU A 378 -9.89 -5.58 -1.99
N PRO A 379 -9.82 -4.62 -1.05
CA PRO A 379 -10.27 -4.88 0.31
C PRO A 379 -11.66 -5.49 0.31
N PRO A 380 -12.08 -6.22 1.35
CA PRO A 380 -13.44 -6.71 1.44
C PRO A 380 -14.44 -5.54 1.44
N SER A 381 -15.67 -5.81 1.05
CA SER A 381 -16.77 -4.89 1.36
C SER A 381 -16.98 -4.82 2.86
N SER A 382 -17.51 -3.71 3.36
CA SER A 382 -17.92 -3.62 4.77
C SER A 382 -19.00 -4.68 5.08
N PRO A 383 -18.98 -5.29 6.28
CA PRO A 383 -20.10 -6.11 6.75
C PRO A 383 -21.42 -5.32 6.77
N THR A 384 -22.52 -5.99 6.48
CA THR A 384 -23.89 -5.44 6.45
C THR A 384 -24.83 -6.24 7.35
N ASP A 385 -26.05 -5.77 7.54
CA ASP A 385 -27.09 -6.46 8.29
C ASP A 385 -26.66 -6.82 9.72
N LEU A 386 -26.08 -5.86 10.41
CA LEU A 386 -25.42 -6.06 11.68
C LEU A 386 -26.44 -6.23 12.82
N SER A 387 -26.28 -7.25 13.67
CA SER A 387 -26.96 -7.35 14.98
C SER A 387 -25.98 -7.79 16.07
N MET A 388 -26.27 -7.32 17.29
CA MET A 388 -25.54 -7.68 18.51
C MET A 388 -26.55 -8.16 19.56
N GLU A 389 -26.36 -9.38 20.01
CA GLU A 389 -27.29 -10.07 20.87
C GLU A 389 -26.58 -10.68 22.09
N ASN A 390 -27.17 -10.55 23.27
CA ASN A 390 -26.77 -11.29 24.47
C ASN A 390 -27.14 -12.75 24.32
N ILE A 391 -26.20 -13.66 24.48
CA ILE A 391 -26.45 -15.11 24.40
C ILE A 391 -26.33 -15.82 25.74
N GLY A 392 -26.15 -15.06 26.84
CA GLY A 392 -25.97 -15.53 28.20
C GLY A 392 -24.53 -15.90 28.52
N GLY A 393 -24.21 -16.08 29.80
CA GLY A 393 -22.87 -16.38 30.28
C GLY A 393 -21.89 -15.21 30.18
N GLY A 394 -22.37 -13.97 30.06
CA GLY A 394 -21.56 -12.79 29.80
C GLY A 394 -20.96 -12.76 28.37
N GLU A 395 -21.58 -13.53 27.48
CA GLU A 395 -21.16 -13.62 26.07
C GLU A 395 -22.15 -12.88 25.18
N ILE A 396 -21.61 -12.27 24.12
CA ILE A 396 -22.42 -11.65 23.06
C ILE A 396 -22.16 -12.34 21.73
N GLN A 397 -23.16 -12.35 20.86
CA GLN A 397 -23.03 -12.77 19.47
C GLN A 397 -23.21 -11.57 18.55
N ILE A 398 -22.30 -11.43 17.59
CA ILE A 398 -22.37 -10.42 16.55
C ILE A 398 -22.64 -11.15 15.23
N ASN A 399 -23.79 -10.88 14.64
CA ASN A 399 -24.19 -11.42 13.35
C ASN A 399 -24.07 -10.34 12.28
N PHE A 400 -23.72 -10.74 11.07
CA PHE A 400 -23.66 -9.86 9.89
C PHE A 400 -23.59 -10.67 8.60
N ASN A 401 -23.89 -10.00 7.49
CA ASN A 401 -23.78 -10.52 6.14
C ASN A 401 -22.62 -9.83 5.38
N GLY A 402 -22.44 -10.18 4.11
CA GLY A 402 -21.41 -9.57 3.26
C GLY A 402 -19.99 -9.97 3.61
N ALA A 403 -19.03 -9.18 3.13
CA ALA A 403 -17.59 -9.32 3.36
C ALA A 403 -17.04 -10.73 3.08
N ASN A 404 -17.50 -11.38 2.02
CA ASN A 404 -17.19 -12.80 1.73
C ASN A 404 -15.72 -13.03 1.36
N GLU A 405 -14.98 -11.98 0.92
CA GLU A 405 -13.55 -12.02 0.66
C GLU A 405 -12.70 -11.69 1.89
N ALA A 406 -13.31 -11.51 3.07
CA ALA A 406 -12.57 -11.24 4.30
C ALA A 406 -11.93 -12.53 4.83
N GLU A 407 -10.71 -12.39 5.32
CA GLU A 407 -9.94 -13.43 6.04
C GLU A 407 -10.03 -13.22 7.55
N GLU A 408 -10.22 -11.97 7.95
CA GLU A 408 -10.31 -11.56 9.35
C GLU A 408 -11.39 -10.48 9.54
N TYR A 409 -11.98 -10.45 10.75
CA TYR A 409 -12.90 -9.42 11.21
C TYR A 409 -12.35 -8.81 12.48
N ILE A 410 -12.13 -7.50 12.47
CA ILE A 410 -11.58 -6.73 13.59
C ILE A 410 -12.76 -6.05 14.29
N VAL A 411 -12.99 -6.39 15.57
CA VAL A 411 -13.99 -5.72 16.39
C VAL A 411 -13.33 -4.59 17.16
N ILE A 412 -13.83 -3.38 16.95
CA ILE A 412 -13.28 -2.14 17.49
C ILE A 412 -14.29 -1.58 18.50
N ARG A 413 -13.83 -1.31 19.71
CA ARG A 413 -14.58 -0.56 20.72
C ARG A 413 -14.28 0.91 20.61
N ASP A 414 -15.31 1.71 20.68
CA ASP A 414 -15.22 3.16 20.74
C ASP A 414 -15.65 3.67 22.13
N TYR A 415 -14.97 4.65 22.68
CA TYR A 415 -15.20 5.18 24.02
C TYR A 415 -16.03 6.47 24.01
N LEU A 416 -16.90 6.61 25.02
CA LEU A 416 -17.83 7.74 25.14
C LEU A 416 -17.15 9.09 25.47
N GLU A 417 -16.01 9.07 26.13
CA GLU A 417 -15.47 10.28 26.79
C GLU A 417 -14.24 10.88 26.10
N ILE A 418 -13.63 10.19 25.15
CA ILE A 418 -12.41 10.63 24.49
C ILE A 418 -12.64 10.58 22.98
N GLU A 419 -12.75 11.74 22.34
CA GLU A 419 -12.82 11.82 20.87
C GLU A 419 -11.60 11.10 20.26
N ASN A 420 -11.88 10.12 19.39
CA ASN A 420 -10.90 9.29 18.68
C ASN A 420 -10.11 8.28 19.55
N ASP A 421 -10.60 7.88 20.71
CA ASP A 421 -10.03 6.76 21.43
C ASP A 421 -10.81 5.48 21.10
N SER A 422 -10.11 4.51 20.52
CA SER A 422 -10.68 3.23 20.12
C SER A 422 -9.69 2.10 20.38
N ASP A 423 -10.18 0.96 20.85
CA ASP A 423 -9.40 -0.24 21.10
C ASP A 423 -9.87 -1.41 20.25
N THR A 424 -8.94 -2.18 19.71
CA THR A 424 -9.25 -3.49 19.14
C THR A 424 -9.55 -4.49 20.24
N LEU A 425 -10.80 -4.91 20.35
CA LEU A 425 -11.24 -5.92 21.33
C LEU A 425 -10.88 -7.35 20.90
N GLY A 426 -10.84 -7.61 19.61
CA GLY A 426 -10.48 -8.92 19.08
C GLY A 426 -10.40 -8.97 17.58
N ILE A 427 -9.73 -10.02 17.08
CA ILE A 427 -9.64 -10.36 15.65
C ILE A 427 -10.17 -11.78 15.49
N PHE A 428 -11.10 -11.97 14.58
CA PHE A 428 -11.85 -13.21 14.37
C PHE A 428 -11.76 -13.64 12.90
N SER A 429 -11.72 -14.94 12.65
CA SER A 429 -11.68 -15.50 11.28
C SER A 429 -13.00 -16.11 10.82
N GLU A 430 -13.98 -16.19 11.70
CA GLU A 430 -15.28 -16.81 11.42
C GLU A 430 -16.43 -15.86 11.78
N LYS A 431 -17.58 -16.06 11.13
CA LYS A 431 -18.85 -15.40 11.44
C LYS A 431 -19.97 -16.45 11.64
N PRO A 432 -20.94 -16.24 12.56
CA PRO A 432 -21.03 -15.09 13.47
C PRO A 432 -19.88 -15.04 14.47
N ILE A 433 -19.57 -13.84 14.99
CA ILE A 433 -18.55 -13.66 16.02
C ILE A 433 -19.17 -13.89 17.39
N THR A 434 -18.57 -14.74 18.20
CA THR A 434 -18.92 -14.87 19.64
C THR A 434 -17.80 -14.21 20.45
N MET A 435 -18.16 -13.25 21.28
CA MET A 435 -17.23 -12.56 22.18
C MET A 435 -17.53 -12.93 23.63
N SER A 436 -16.48 -13.29 24.35
CA SER A 436 -16.51 -13.61 25.79
C SER A 436 -15.55 -12.71 26.55
N GLY A 437 -15.72 -12.66 27.88
CA GLY A 437 -14.84 -11.90 28.77
C GLY A 437 -15.11 -10.40 28.80
N LEU A 438 -16.25 -9.96 28.28
CA LEU A 438 -16.75 -8.62 28.46
C LEU A 438 -17.21 -8.42 29.92
N ILE A 439 -17.13 -7.17 30.37
CA ILE A 439 -17.58 -6.81 31.73
C ILE A 439 -19.10 -6.70 31.72
N GLU A 440 -19.75 -7.48 32.56
CA GLU A 440 -21.22 -7.40 32.75
C GLU A 440 -21.62 -5.99 33.22
N ASP A 441 -22.80 -5.56 32.83
CA ASP A 441 -23.36 -4.25 33.15
C ASP A 441 -22.49 -3.06 32.67
N GLU A 442 -21.56 -3.26 31.71
CA GLU A 442 -20.83 -2.19 31.04
C GLU A 442 -21.37 -1.99 29.62
N THR A 443 -21.51 -0.75 29.19
CA THR A 443 -21.95 -0.45 27.82
C THR A 443 -20.79 -0.53 26.86
N TYR A 444 -20.96 -1.28 25.78
CA TYR A 444 -20.01 -1.36 24.67
C TYR A 444 -20.61 -0.75 23.42
N PHE A 445 -19.85 0.10 22.73
CA PHE A 445 -20.18 0.60 21.40
C PHE A 445 -19.12 0.07 20.43
N LEU A 446 -19.58 -0.69 19.44
CA LEU A 446 -18.69 -1.50 18.60
C LEU A 446 -18.93 -1.23 17.13
N THR A 447 -17.84 -1.25 16.37
CA THR A 447 -17.82 -1.31 14.91
C THR A 447 -17.00 -2.50 14.45
N ILE A 448 -17.20 -2.94 13.21
CA ILE A 448 -16.47 -4.06 12.62
C ILE A 448 -15.77 -3.59 11.36
N VAL A 449 -14.52 -4.04 11.19
CA VAL A 449 -13.74 -3.89 9.97
C VAL A 449 -13.46 -5.29 9.43
N ALA A 450 -13.85 -5.57 8.22
CA ALA A 450 -13.44 -6.77 7.51
C ALA A 450 -12.07 -6.54 6.88
N LYS A 451 -11.20 -7.55 6.91
CA LYS A 451 -9.82 -7.45 6.41
C LYS A 451 -9.48 -8.65 5.56
N ASN A 452 -8.73 -8.42 4.50
CA ASN A 452 -8.00 -9.42 3.74
C ASN A 452 -6.59 -8.91 3.44
N ILE A 453 -5.82 -9.66 2.66
CA ILE A 453 -4.47 -9.29 2.28
C ILE A 453 -4.37 -7.99 1.46
N PHE A 454 -5.49 -7.51 0.89
CA PHE A 454 -5.54 -6.27 0.09
C PHE A 454 -5.87 -5.03 0.92
N GLY A 455 -6.22 -5.20 2.18
CA GLY A 455 -6.50 -4.12 3.11
C GLY A 455 -7.77 -4.31 3.93
N ASN A 456 -8.17 -3.24 4.57
CA ASN A 456 -9.35 -3.16 5.43
C ASN A 456 -10.54 -2.60 4.65
N SER A 457 -11.76 -3.07 5.00
CA SER A 457 -12.98 -2.41 4.60
C SER A 457 -13.15 -1.06 5.33
N GLU A 458 -14.12 -0.26 4.91
CA GLU A 458 -14.67 0.78 5.77
C GLU A 458 -15.27 0.15 7.04
N GLN A 459 -15.32 0.93 8.12
CA GLN A 459 -15.99 0.50 9.35
C GLN A 459 -17.51 0.35 9.10
N THR A 460 -18.12 -0.59 9.81
CA THR A 460 -19.59 -0.66 9.84
C THR A 460 -20.19 0.55 10.54
N GLU A 461 -21.51 0.69 10.47
CA GLU A 461 -22.22 1.48 11.45
C GLU A 461 -21.93 1.00 12.87
N MET A 462 -22.10 1.90 13.84
CA MET A 462 -21.90 1.60 15.25
C MET A 462 -23.14 1.00 15.86
N LEU A 463 -22.98 -0.14 16.52
CA LEU A 463 -24.00 -0.71 17.38
C LEU A 463 -23.57 -0.71 18.84
N GLY A 464 -24.52 -0.85 19.75
CA GLY A 464 -24.29 -0.87 21.20
C GLY A 464 -24.84 -2.13 21.84
N ILE A 465 -24.24 -2.53 22.96
CA ILE A 465 -24.74 -3.67 23.76
C ILE A 465 -24.33 -3.51 25.22
N VAL A 466 -25.15 -4.05 26.13
CA VAL A 466 -24.78 -4.23 27.54
C VAL A 466 -24.75 -5.72 27.84
N PRO A 467 -23.59 -6.35 28.00
CA PRO A 467 -23.49 -7.76 28.31
C PRO A 467 -24.13 -8.08 29.64
N THR A 468 -24.99 -9.10 29.66
CA THR A 468 -25.72 -9.51 30.86
C THR A 468 -26.22 -10.94 30.76
N ASP A 469 -26.43 -11.59 31.91
CA ASP A 469 -27.12 -12.87 32.03
C ASP A 469 -28.66 -12.73 32.24
N GLU A 470 -29.13 -11.52 32.48
CA GLU A 470 -30.56 -11.25 32.67
C GLU A 470 -31.30 -11.22 31.31
N PRO A 471 -32.59 -11.53 31.30
CA PRO A 471 -33.38 -11.46 30.07
C PRO A 471 -33.41 -10.06 29.47
N ILE A 472 -33.18 -9.98 28.16
CA ILE A 472 -33.22 -8.73 27.40
C ILE A 472 -34.62 -8.46 26.93
N PHE A 473 -35.12 -7.27 27.20
CA PHE A 473 -36.47 -6.80 26.83
C PHE A 473 -36.45 -5.66 25.81
N CYS A 474 -35.31 -5.07 25.58
CA CYS A 474 -35.14 -3.89 24.73
C CYS A 474 -34.20 -4.14 23.56
N LEU A 475 -34.63 -3.78 22.35
CA LEU A 475 -33.83 -3.71 21.16
C LEU A 475 -33.69 -2.26 20.73
N ILE A 476 -32.46 -1.80 20.48
CA ILE A 476 -32.20 -0.54 19.78
C ILE A 476 -31.98 -0.85 18.31
N VAL A 477 -32.77 -0.22 17.44
CA VAL A 477 -32.59 -0.32 15.97
C VAL A 477 -32.02 0.98 15.46
N ASN A 478 -30.84 0.88 14.84
CA ASN A 478 -30.26 1.96 14.06
C ASN A 478 -30.94 1.97 12.68
N GLY A 479 -31.92 2.85 12.54
CA GLY A 479 -32.93 2.77 11.49
C GLY A 479 -32.80 3.80 10.39
N PHE A 480 -31.65 4.47 10.26
CA PHE A 480 -31.41 5.46 9.22
C PHE A 480 -30.24 5.09 8.32
N ASP A 481 -30.39 5.35 7.02
CA ASP A 481 -29.42 4.98 5.97
C ASP A 481 -28.52 6.13 5.53
N ARG A 482 -28.83 7.33 5.97
CA ARG A 482 -28.17 8.53 5.49
C ARG A 482 -27.14 9.06 6.47
N MET A 483 -25.85 8.97 6.10
CA MET A 483 -24.82 9.77 6.75
C MET A 483 -24.66 11.13 6.07
N ALA A 484 -24.58 12.22 6.86
CA ALA A 484 -24.40 13.58 6.35
C ALA A 484 -23.44 14.39 7.24
N GLY A 485 -22.20 14.47 6.82
CA GLY A 485 -21.16 15.25 7.52
C GLY A 485 -20.94 14.80 8.95
N THR A 486 -20.92 15.77 9.89
CA THR A 486 -20.75 15.51 11.33
C THR A 486 -22.07 15.56 12.11
N ASN A 487 -23.19 15.76 11.44
CA ASN A 487 -24.49 15.99 12.11
C ASN A 487 -25.37 14.74 12.10
N ASN A 488 -25.26 13.93 11.07
CA ASN A 488 -25.99 12.68 10.96
C ASN A 488 -24.99 11.53 10.85
N THR A 489 -24.59 11.02 11.98
CA THR A 489 -23.59 9.96 12.13
C THR A 489 -24.23 8.75 12.79
N PHE A 490 -23.70 7.54 12.54
CA PHE A 490 -24.24 6.30 13.13
C PHE A 490 -24.03 6.17 14.64
N ASP A 491 -23.59 7.22 15.32
CA ASP A 491 -23.28 7.20 16.74
C ASP A 491 -24.41 7.70 17.66
N PHE A 492 -25.59 8.03 17.15
CA PHE A 492 -26.77 8.36 17.97
C PHE A 492 -27.11 7.24 18.97
N ILE A 493 -26.80 6.00 18.64
CA ILE A 493 -26.95 4.85 19.52
C ILE A 493 -26.22 5.01 20.86
N ARG A 494 -25.14 5.81 20.92
CA ARG A 494 -24.44 6.12 22.17
C ARG A 494 -25.33 6.83 23.16
N GLN A 495 -26.15 7.79 22.69
CA GLN A 495 -27.06 8.57 23.52
C GLN A 495 -28.20 7.71 24.01
N HIS A 496 -28.79 6.91 23.14
CA HIS A 496 -29.90 6.02 23.46
C HIS A 496 -29.45 4.88 24.38
N GLY A 497 -28.40 4.17 24.04
CA GLY A 497 -27.86 3.07 24.85
C GLY A 497 -27.40 3.54 26.23
N SER A 498 -26.70 4.68 26.32
CA SER A 498 -26.28 5.24 27.60
C SER A 498 -27.48 5.66 28.47
N ALA A 499 -28.57 6.17 27.85
CA ALA A 499 -29.78 6.54 28.58
C ALA A 499 -30.49 5.30 29.11
N LEU A 500 -30.64 4.24 28.34
CA LEU A 500 -31.22 2.97 28.77
C LEU A 500 -30.41 2.34 29.90
N HIS A 501 -29.10 2.25 29.74
CA HIS A 501 -28.22 1.71 30.77
C HIS A 501 -28.26 2.53 32.06
N THR A 502 -28.28 3.86 31.99
CA THR A 502 -28.43 4.74 33.15
C THR A 502 -29.78 4.51 33.85
N ALA A 503 -30.80 4.16 33.10
CA ALA A 503 -32.13 3.80 33.65
C ALA A 503 -32.19 2.37 34.24
N GLY A 504 -31.10 1.59 34.13
CA GLY A 504 -30.98 0.23 34.65
C GLY A 504 -31.48 -0.84 33.69
N TYR A 505 -31.50 -0.58 32.40
CA TYR A 505 -31.90 -1.55 31.37
C TYR A 505 -30.71 -1.96 30.51
N SER A 506 -30.57 -3.27 30.30
CA SER A 506 -29.71 -3.85 29.28
C SER A 506 -30.46 -3.93 27.96
N PHE A 507 -29.72 -3.96 26.86
CA PHE A 507 -30.29 -3.95 25.52
C PHE A 507 -29.42 -4.70 24.53
N ASP A 508 -30.04 -5.22 23.48
CA ASP A 508 -29.43 -5.66 22.24
C ASP A 508 -29.56 -4.56 21.17
N SER A 509 -28.85 -4.68 20.05
CA SER A 509 -28.97 -3.70 18.98
C SER A 509 -28.85 -4.31 17.60
N ALA A 510 -29.42 -3.62 16.61
CA ALA A 510 -29.36 -4.04 15.21
C ALA A 510 -29.42 -2.85 14.24
N SER A 511 -28.92 -3.04 13.02
CA SER A 511 -29.29 -2.20 11.90
C SER A 511 -30.72 -2.51 11.42
N ASN A 512 -31.34 -1.55 10.70
CA ASN A 512 -32.65 -1.79 10.10
C ASN A 512 -32.57 -2.91 9.03
N GLU A 513 -31.48 -3.07 8.29
CA GLU A 513 -31.30 -4.15 7.32
C GLU A 513 -31.31 -5.52 8.00
N ALA A 514 -30.70 -5.65 9.18
CA ALA A 514 -30.76 -6.91 9.95
C ALA A 514 -32.20 -7.27 10.34
N VAL A 515 -33.00 -6.27 10.67
CA VAL A 515 -34.43 -6.45 10.97
C VAL A 515 -35.22 -6.79 9.69
N ILE A 516 -34.98 -6.07 8.59
CA ILE A 516 -35.68 -6.29 7.31
C ILE A 516 -35.38 -7.68 6.76
N ASN A 517 -34.13 -8.11 6.85
CA ASN A 517 -33.67 -9.39 6.32
C ASN A 517 -33.92 -10.58 7.26
N GLY A 518 -34.47 -10.30 8.47
CA GLY A 518 -34.88 -11.33 9.43
C GLY A 518 -33.72 -11.97 10.19
N ASN A 519 -32.55 -11.29 10.26
CA ASN A 519 -31.45 -11.73 11.09
C ASN A 519 -31.76 -11.56 12.58
N ILE A 520 -32.63 -10.60 12.92
CA ILE A 520 -33.15 -10.39 14.24
C ILE A 520 -34.63 -10.05 14.14
N SER A 521 -35.46 -10.49 15.13
CA SER A 521 -36.90 -10.28 15.11
C SER A 521 -37.34 -9.28 16.17
N LEU A 522 -38.03 -8.22 15.75
CA LEU A 522 -38.64 -7.26 16.69
C LEU A 522 -39.51 -7.93 17.73
N THR A 523 -40.23 -9.03 17.36
CA THR A 523 -41.17 -9.71 18.25
C THR A 523 -40.50 -10.55 19.35
N ASP A 524 -39.21 -10.62 19.40
CA ASP A 524 -38.48 -11.26 20.51
C ASP A 524 -38.26 -10.28 21.67
N TYR A 525 -38.56 -9.00 21.48
CA TYR A 525 -38.43 -7.93 22.46
C TYR A 525 -39.75 -7.31 22.85
N ASP A 526 -39.87 -6.79 24.08
CA ASP A 526 -41.03 -6.07 24.55
C ASP A 526 -41.00 -4.59 24.16
N TYR A 527 -39.81 -4.03 24.03
CA TYR A 527 -39.56 -2.63 23.73
C TYR A 527 -38.59 -2.51 22.54
N VAL A 528 -38.92 -1.64 21.60
CA VAL A 528 -38.04 -1.27 20.50
C VAL A 528 -37.79 0.24 20.52
N ASP A 529 -36.55 0.63 20.53
CA ASP A 529 -36.11 2.00 20.36
C ASP A 529 -35.55 2.14 18.92
N TRP A 530 -36.32 2.80 18.04
CA TRP A 530 -36.01 2.95 16.62
C TRP A 530 -35.47 4.35 16.35
N ILE A 531 -34.22 4.44 15.95
CA ILE A 531 -33.48 5.69 15.71
C ILE A 531 -33.52 5.98 14.22
N LEU A 532 -34.05 7.14 13.81
CA LEU A 532 -34.05 7.62 12.44
C LEU A 532 -33.10 8.80 12.21
N GLY A 533 -32.43 9.27 13.26
CA GLY A 533 -31.45 10.35 13.15
C GLY A 533 -31.97 11.56 12.38
N GLU A 534 -31.19 12.10 11.50
CA GLU A 534 -31.54 13.15 10.54
C GLU A 534 -31.83 12.55 9.14
N GLU A 535 -32.64 11.48 9.10
CA GLU A 535 -33.12 10.90 7.84
C GLU A 535 -33.91 11.94 7.05
N GLY A 536 -33.81 11.92 5.75
CA GLY A 536 -34.52 12.88 4.91
C GLY A 536 -35.57 12.22 4.04
N THR A 537 -36.42 13.04 3.43
CA THR A 537 -37.50 12.56 2.55
C THR A 537 -36.98 11.89 1.26
N SER A 538 -35.70 12.03 0.94
CA SER A 538 -35.11 11.39 -0.25
C SER A 538 -34.82 9.90 -0.08
N THR A 539 -34.71 9.44 1.15
CA THR A 539 -34.36 8.06 1.48
C THR A 539 -35.53 7.31 2.16
N SER A 540 -36.62 7.99 2.49
CA SER A 540 -37.80 7.50 3.22
C SER A 540 -37.48 7.10 4.67
N THR A 541 -38.09 7.80 5.61
CA THR A 541 -37.94 7.53 7.05
C THR A 541 -38.38 6.12 7.45
N PHE A 542 -39.40 5.57 6.76
CA PHE A 542 -39.80 4.17 6.86
C PHE A 542 -40.16 3.60 5.50
N THR A 543 -39.43 2.61 5.06
CA THR A 543 -39.79 1.82 3.88
C THR A 543 -41.04 0.98 4.12
N GLY A 544 -41.68 0.50 3.06
CA GLY A 544 -42.85 -0.38 3.19
C GLY A 544 -42.57 -1.68 3.93
N SER A 545 -41.34 -2.18 3.88
CA SER A 545 -40.86 -3.38 4.62
C SER A 545 -40.80 -3.08 6.11
N GLU A 546 -40.17 -2.01 6.52
CA GLU A 546 -40.07 -1.58 7.91
C GLU A 546 -41.45 -1.29 8.51
N GLN A 547 -42.31 -0.56 7.78
CA GLN A 547 -43.69 -0.34 8.22
C GLN A 547 -44.45 -1.65 8.49
N THR A 548 -44.21 -2.68 7.65
CA THR A 548 -44.87 -3.98 7.83
C THR A 548 -44.41 -4.67 9.11
N LEU A 549 -43.11 -4.65 9.39
CA LEU A 549 -42.51 -5.23 10.59
C LEU A 549 -42.95 -4.49 11.86
N VAL A 550 -42.91 -3.14 11.83
CA VAL A 550 -43.35 -2.30 12.95
C VAL A 550 -44.86 -2.45 13.23
N LYS A 551 -45.70 -2.57 12.19
CA LYS A 551 -47.13 -2.87 12.36
C LYS A 551 -47.34 -4.19 13.09
N SER A 552 -46.69 -5.25 12.64
CA SER A 552 -46.79 -6.59 13.28
C SER A 552 -46.31 -6.55 14.73
N PHE A 553 -45.23 -5.84 15.01
CA PHE A 553 -44.71 -5.64 16.35
C PHE A 553 -45.71 -4.94 17.27
N LEU A 554 -46.28 -3.81 16.84
CA LEU A 554 -47.27 -3.06 17.61
C LEU A 554 -48.60 -3.81 17.79
N GLU A 555 -49.03 -4.55 16.75
CA GLU A 555 -50.25 -5.40 16.84
C GLU A 555 -50.07 -6.55 17.84
N SER A 556 -48.83 -6.96 18.14
CA SER A 556 -48.55 -7.94 19.19
C SER A 556 -48.65 -7.36 20.63
N GLY A 557 -48.95 -6.06 20.77
CA GLY A 557 -49.13 -5.39 22.04
C GLY A 557 -47.84 -4.89 22.71
N ARG A 558 -46.77 -4.71 21.92
CA ARG A 558 -45.45 -4.25 22.36
C ARG A 558 -45.26 -2.74 22.17
N PHE A 559 -44.17 -2.20 22.65
CA PHE A 559 -43.94 -0.76 22.77
C PHE A 559 -42.82 -0.28 21.85
N LEU A 560 -43.09 0.76 21.07
CA LEU A 560 -42.13 1.43 20.19
C LEU A 560 -41.82 2.83 20.74
N PHE A 561 -40.53 3.15 20.91
CA PHE A 561 -40.04 4.50 20.99
C PHE A 561 -39.40 4.85 19.64
N LEU A 562 -39.71 6.03 19.13
CA LEU A 562 -39.27 6.46 17.81
C LEU A 562 -38.69 7.87 17.88
N SER A 563 -37.49 8.06 17.38
CA SER A 563 -36.83 9.36 17.35
C SER A 563 -36.20 9.66 15.97
N GLY A 564 -36.30 10.90 15.55
CA GLY A 564 -35.67 11.35 14.29
C GLY A 564 -36.35 12.58 13.72
N SER A 565 -35.77 13.14 12.67
CA SER A 565 -36.31 14.27 11.92
C SER A 565 -37.18 13.80 10.75
N GLU A 566 -38.00 14.70 10.19
CA GLU A 566 -38.77 14.53 8.95
C GLU A 566 -39.85 13.45 8.93
N ILE A 567 -40.02 12.64 9.99
CA ILE A 567 -40.94 11.49 10.06
C ILE A 567 -42.36 11.87 9.67
N GLY A 568 -42.89 12.96 10.23
CA GLY A 568 -44.26 13.42 9.95
C GLY A 568 -44.42 13.99 8.56
N TYR A 569 -43.44 14.74 8.07
CA TYR A 569 -43.48 15.31 6.73
C TYR A 569 -43.37 14.21 5.67
N ASP A 570 -42.41 13.28 5.85
CA ASP A 570 -42.21 12.17 4.91
C ASP A 570 -43.44 11.25 4.83
N LEU A 571 -43.94 10.74 5.98
CA LEU A 571 -45.01 9.76 6.01
C LEU A 571 -46.39 10.36 5.78
N SER A 572 -46.65 11.62 6.19
CA SER A 572 -47.96 12.23 6.15
C SER A 572 -48.04 13.47 5.28
N GLY A 573 -46.99 14.32 5.27
CA GLY A 573 -46.99 15.55 4.48
C GLY A 573 -46.91 15.29 2.98
N GLN A 574 -46.04 14.37 2.57
CA GLN A 574 -45.85 13.99 1.17
C GLN A 574 -46.01 12.49 0.88
N GLY A 575 -46.13 11.66 1.91
CA GLY A 575 -46.22 10.22 1.78
C GLY A 575 -47.47 9.73 1.05
N SER A 576 -47.50 8.46 0.70
CA SER A 576 -48.64 7.78 0.09
C SER A 576 -49.80 7.62 1.08
N THR A 577 -50.97 7.19 0.59
CA THR A 577 -52.09 6.87 1.46
C THR A 577 -51.77 5.80 2.51
N SER A 578 -50.91 4.82 2.16
CA SER A 578 -50.46 3.78 3.10
C SER A 578 -49.52 4.33 4.16
N ASP A 579 -48.63 5.26 3.80
CA ASP A 579 -47.69 5.92 4.73
C ASP A 579 -48.46 6.79 5.72
N HIS A 580 -49.45 7.57 5.23
CA HIS A 580 -50.31 8.34 6.08
C HIS A 580 -51.14 7.46 7.04
N GLN A 581 -51.64 6.30 6.58
CA GLN A 581 -52.33 5.35 7.45
C GLN A 581 -51.42 4.73 8.51
N PHE A 582 -50.17 4.43 8.17
CA PHE A 582 -49.19 3.96 9.11
C PHE A 582 -48.91 5.03 10.18
N TYR A 583 -48.65 6.25 9.78
CA TYR A 583 -48.40 7.36 10.68
C TYR A 583 -49.52 7.61 11.65
N THR A 584 -50.77 7.69 11.13
CA THR A 584 -51.97 7.98 11.96
C THR A 584 -52.41 6.79 12.80
N ASN A 585 -52.45 5.57 12.21
CA ASN A 585 -53.08 4.44 12.88
C ASN A 585 -52.15 3.67 13.82
N TYR A 586 -50.84 3.65 13.50
CA TYR A 586 -49.84 2.88 14.25
C TYR A 586 -48.94 3.77 15.09
N LEU A 587 -48.37 4.83 14.52
CA LEU A 587 -47.53 5.78 15.28
C LEU A 587 -48.38 6.74 16.12
N LYS A 588 -49.70 6.77 15.92
CA LYS A 588 -50.68 7.59 16.69
C LYS A 588 -50.35 9.09 16.65
N ALA A 589 -49.90 9.58 15.52
CA ALA A 589 -49.50 10.96 15.32
C ALA A 589 -50.29 11.60 14.17
N ASP A 590 -50.45 12.93 14.22
CA ASP A 590 -51.06 13.74 13.19
C ASP A 590 -50.06 14.83 12.74
N TYR A 591 -49.82 14.92 11.43
CA TYR A 591 -48.97 15.96 10.87
C TYR A 591 -49.77 17.25 10.66
N ILE A 592 -49.28 18.36 11.21
CA ILE A 592 -49.96 19.65 11.12
C ILE A 592 -49.21 20.60 10.21
N SER A 593 -47.90 20.69 10.33
CA SER A 593 -47.07 21.55 9.51
C SER A 593 -45.60 21.21 9.65
N ASP A 594 -44.83 21.50 8.62
CA ASP A 594 -43.38 21.26 8.56
C ASP A 594 -42.56 22.15 9.50
N ALA A 595 -43.01 23.34 9.82
CA ALA A 595 -42.37 24.24 10.75
C ALA A 595 -43.34 24.80 11.78
N ALA A 596 -43.13 24.48 13.03
CA ALA A 596 -43.98 24.95 14.14
C ALA A 596 -43.76 26.45 14.49
N GLY A 597 -42.99 27.19 13.75
CA GLY A 597 -42.76 28.64 13.94
C GLY A 597 -41.99 29.03 15.20
N SER A 598 -41.48 28.08 15.98
CA SER A 598 -40.62 28.32 17.13
C SER A 598 -39.68 27.12 17.36
N ASN A 599 -38.49 27.38 17.86
CA ASN A 599 -37.50 26.34 18.23
C ASN A 599 -37.79 25.70 19.60
N VAL A 600 -39.03 25.75 20.07
CA VAL A 600 -39.42 25.15 21.35
C VAL A 600 -40.42 24.03 21.06
N TYR A 601 -40.00 22.81 21.27
CA TYR A 601 -40.82 21.61 21.19
C TYR A 601 -41.30 21.23 22.59
N SER A 602 -42.61 21.01 22.75
CA SER A 602 -43.18 20.46 23.97
C SER A 602 -43.66 19.04 23.68
N GLY A 603 -43.00 18.05 24.26
CA GLY A 603 -43.48 16.67 24.21
C GLY A 603 -44.67 16.48 25.20
N TYR A 604 -45.78 15.94 24.74
CA TYR A 604 -46.88 15.49 25.59
C TYR A 604 -46.86 13.95 25.60
N GLY A 605 -46.63 13.38 26.76
CA GLY A 605 -46.82 11.95 26.96
C GLY A 605 -48.33 11.65 26.90
N ALA A 606 -48.74 10.74 26.04
CA ALA A 606 -50.09 10.18 26.12
C ALA A 606 -50.15 9.24 27.33
N ASN A 607 -50.82 9.66 28.39
CA ASN A 607 -51.22 8.75 29.44
C ASN A 607 -52.41 7.95 28.93
N ASN A 608 -52.29 6.64 28.85
CA ASN A 608 -53.41 5.73 28.91
C ASN A 608 -53.62 5.28 30.32
#